data_92eaae3040eb7d898d641d2bb51169b4
#
_entry.id   92eaae3040eb7d898d641d2bb51169b4
#
_cell.length_a   1.000
_cell.length_b   1.000
_cell.length_c   1.000
_cell.angle_alpha   90.00
_cell.angle_beta   90.00
_cell.angle_gamma   90.00
#
_symmetry.space_group_name_H-M   'P 1'
#
loop_
_entity.id
_entity.type
_entity.pdbx_description
1 polymer ?
#
loop_
_entity_poly.entity_id
_entity_poly.type
_entity_poly.pdbx_seq_one_letter_code
_entity_poly.pdbx_strand_id
1 'polypeptide(L)'
;MGINKKKIAEYEKKKAAAAKAEKQDKFAKLAAKISIVVAIVAALAVIGVGIFLGIQNSKVYYADIAIENYGTITVELDRKAAPITVDNFVELAKSGFYDGLTFHRIIDGFMMQGGDPEGDGTGDSGKEIKGEFAENGWDNPIKHTRGVISMARGTPYDSGSCQFFIVHQDYPSLDGKYAAFGRVISGIEIVDKVCGDAQPTDDNGTIPPKMQPVITSITIREG
;
A
#
# COMPACT_ATOMS: atom_id res chain seq x y z
N MET A 1 -81.49 21.80 34.99
CA MET A 1 -80.09 21.39 35.28
C MET A 1 -79.24 21.47 34.00
N GLY A 2 -78.60 22.60 33.76
CA GLY A 2 -77.79 22.79 32.60
C GLY A 2 -76.34 22.34 32.86
N ILE A 3 -75.96 21.18 32.40
CA ILE A 3 -74.57 20.74 32.46
C ILE A 3 -73.72 21.77 31.67
N ASN A 4 -72.79 22.38 32.37
CA ASN A 4 -72.00 23.49 31.84
C ASN A 4 -71.09 23.03 30.63
N LYS A 5 -71.59 23.19 29.41
CA LYS A 5 -70.89 22.83 28.15
C LYS A 5 -69.42 23.27 28.10
N LYS A 6 -69.15 24.39 28.80
CA LYS A 6 -67.78 24.91 28.92
C LYS A 6 -66.84 23.97 29.67
N LYS A 7 -67.32 23.35 30.78
CA LYS A 7 -66.48 22.40 31.53
C LYS A 7 -66.24 21.09 30.81
N ILE A 8 -67.23 20.62 30.03
CA ILE A 8 -67.07 19.41 29.23
C ILE A 8 -66.01 19.66 28.09
N ALA A 9 -66.10 20.79 27.37
CA ALA A 9 -65.12 21.14 26.33
C ALA A 9 -63.69 21.30 26.89
N GLU A 10 -63.54 21.86 28.09
CA GLU A 10 -62.26 22.01 28.77
C GLU A 10 -61.68 20.64 29.20
N TYR A 11 -62.52 19.73 29.72
CA TYR A 11 -62.10 18.36 30.01
C TYR A 11 -61.66 17.59 28.78
N GLU A 12 -62.40 17.67 27.69
CA GLU A 12 -62.02 17.02 26.42
C GLU A 12 -60.74 17.58 25.85
N LYS A 13 -60.52 18.89 25.92
CA LYS A 13 -59.28 19.52 25.50
C LYS A 13 -58.07 19.07 26.32
N LYS A 14 -58.21 18.95 27.65
CA LYS A 14 -57.17 18.40 28.55
C LYS A 14 -56.87 16.94 28.24
N LYS A 15 -57.91 16.12 27.99
CA LYS A 15 -57.77 14.70 27.66
C LYS A 15 -57.04 14.50 26.32
N ALA A 16 -57.37 15.30 25.28
CA ALA A 16 -56.70 15.28 23.98
C ALA A 16 -55.24 15.74 24.10
N ALA A 17 -54.96 16.79 24.91
CA ALA A 17 -53.60 17.25 25.14
C ALA A 17 -52.74 16.19 25.88
N ALA A 18 -53.28 15.51 26.88
CA ALA A 18 -52.61 14.44 27.59
C ALA A 18 -52.31 13.25 26.69
N ALA A 19 -53.26 12.83 25.84
CA ALA A 19 -53.04 11.75 24.86
C ALA A 19 -51.98 12.11 23.83
N LYS A 20 -51.93 13.39 23.38
CA LYS A 20 -50.89 13.89 22.47
C LYS A 20 -49.51 13.89 23.14
N ALA A 21 -49.44 14.34 24.38
CA ALA A 21 -48.18 14.32 25.17
C ALA A 21 -47.65 12.91 25.39
N GLU A 22 -48.52 11.95 25.76
CA GLU A 22 -48.15 10.53 25.90
C GLU A 22 -47.62 9.93 24.59
N LYS A 23 -48.28 10.26 23.48
CA LYS A 23 -47.83 9.81 22.15
C LYS A 23 -46.46 10.39 21.78
N GLN A 24 -46.22 11.67 22.08
CA GLN A 24 -44.94 12.33 21.88
C GLN A 24 -43.84 11.72 22.75
N ASP A 25 -44.13 11.43 24.03
CA ASP A 25 -43.14 10.78 24.92
C ASP A 25 -42.76 9.37 24.44
N LYS A 26 -43.76 8.57 24.00
CA LYS A 26 -43.51 7.26 23.42
C LYS A 26 -42.64 7.35 22.15
N PHE A 27 -42.90 8.32 21.26
CA PHE A 27 -42.10 8.58 20.07
C PHE A 27 -40.66 9.02 20.42
N ALA A 28 -40.49 9.91 21.40
CA ALA A 28 -39.19 10.37 21.85
C ALA A 28 -38.34 9.21 22.43
N LYS A 29 -38.97 8.36 23.26
CA LYS A 29 -38.33 7.16 23.83
C LYS A 29 -37.92 6.15 22.73
N LEU A 30 -38.75 5.95 21.72
CA LEU A 30 -38.44 5.08 20.59
C LEU A 30 -37.30 5.65 19.76
N ALA A 31 -37.34 6.95 19.45
CA ALA A 31 -36.29 7.64 18.72
C ALA A 31 -34.92 7.55 19.45
N ALA A 32 -34.94 7.77 20.78
CA ALA A 32 -33.74 7.62 21.61
C ALA A 32 -33.16 6.18 21.55
N LYS A 33 -34.01 5.16 21.62
CA LYS A 33 -33.56 3.76 21.48
C LYS A 33 -32.97 3.48 20.11
N ILE A 34 -33.59 3.96 19.06
CA ILE A 34 -33.06 3.80 17.65
C ILE A 34 -31.72 4.50 17.54
N SER A 35 -31.55 5.73 18.05
CA SER A 35 -30.29 6.45 18.02
C SER A 35 -29.15 5.71 18.73
N ILE A 36 -29.45 5.08 19.89
CA ILE A 36 -28.47 4.27 20.62
C ILE A 36 -28.05 3.04 19.78
N VAL A 37 -29.02 2.33 19.18
CA VAL A 37 -28.71 1.16 18.33
C VAL A 37 -27.86 1.57 17.13
N VAL A 38 -28.20 2.67 16.47
CA VAL A 38 -27.42 3.19 15.33
C VAL A 38 -25.98 3.54 15.78
N ALA A 39 -25.81 4.18 16.91
CA ALA A 39 -24.49 4.51 17.45
C ALA A 39 -23.65 3.25 17.75
N ILE A 40 -24.28 2.21 18.33
CA ILE A 40 -23.60 0.93 18.61
C ILE A 40 -23.16 0.25 17.29
N VAL A 41 -24.05 0.18 16.30
CA VAL A 41 -23.73 -0.41 14.99
C VAL A 41 -22.57 0.35 14.31
N ALA A 42 -22.59 1.68 14.35
CA ALA A 42 -21.51 2.50 13.81
C ALA A 42 -20.17 2.25 14.53
N ALA A 43 -20.19 2.15 15.86
CA ALA A 43 -18.99 1.83 16.64
C ALA A 43 -18.44 0.44 16.32
N LEU A 44 -19.29 -0.57 16.19
CA LEU A 44 -18.88 -1.92 15.82
C LEU A 44 -18.30 -1.97 14.39
N ALA A 45 -18.86 -1.21 13.46
CA ALA A 45 -18.32 -1.09 12.10
C ALA A 45 -16.92 -0.48 12.11
N VAL A 46 -16.68 0.59 12.88
CA VAL A 46 -15.35 1.21 13.01
C VAL A 46 -14.34 0.24 13.62
N ILE A 47 -14.74 -0.49 14.69
CA ILE A 47 -13.90 -1.52 15.31
C ILE A 47 -13.58 -2.63 14.30
N GLY A 48 -14.57 -3.13 13.56
CA GLY A 48 -14.41 -4.15 12.55
C GLY A 48 -13.43 -3.74 11.43
N VAL A 49 -13.55 -2.50 10.95
CA VAL A 49 -12.61 -1.93 9.97
C VAL A 49 -11.20 -1.82 10.57
N GLY A 50 -11.06 -1.36 11.81
CA GLY A 50 -9.75 -1.26 12.48
C GLY A 50 -9.08 -2.62 12.64
N ILE A 51 -9.82 -3.66 13.04
CA ILE A 51 -9.31 -5.03 13.14
C ILE A 51 -8.91 -5.56 11.77
N PHE A 52 -9.75 -5.37 10.75
CA PHE A 52 -9.46 -5.80 9.37
C PHE A 52 -8.17 -5.17 8.83
N LEU A 53 -8.01 -3.85 8.98
CA LEU A 53 -6.79 -3.14 8.58
C LEU A 53 -5.57 -3.60 9.39
N GLY A 54 -5.74 -3.87 10.70
CA GLY A 54 -4.67 -4.42 11.54
C GLY A 54 -4.19 -5.79 11.07
N ILE A 55 -5.12 -6.69 10.70
CA ILE A 55 -4.79 -8.01 10.16
C ILE A 55 -4.08 -7.89 8.81
N GLN A 56 -4.52 -7.01 7.92
CA GLN A 56 -3.87 -6.79 6.63
C GLN A 56 -2.45 -6.24 6.80
N ASN A 57 -2.22 -5.32 7.74
CA ASN A 57 -0.89 -4.76 8.01
C ASN A 57 0.05 -5.76 8.72
N SER A 58 -0.46 -6.85 9.27
CA SER A 58 0.39 -7.89 9.92
C SER A 58 0.88 -8.97 8.95
N LYS A 59 0.36 -9.01 7.70
CA LYS A 59 0.82 -9.97 6.70
C LYS A 59 2.25 -9.67 6.29
N VAL A 60 3.10 -10.67 6.39
CA VAL A 60 4.45 -10.65 5.84
C VAL A 60 4.41 -11.28 4.45
N TYR A 61 4.99 -10.63 3.47
CA TYR A 61 5.14 -11.17 2.13
C TYR A 61 6.62 -11.40 1.82
N TYR A 62 6.87 -12.49 1.10
CA TYR A 62 8.17 -12.78 0.52
C TYR A 62 8.04 -12.79 -0.99
N ALA A 63 8.99 -12.17 -1.68
CA ALA A 63 9.09 -12.19 -3.14
C ALA A 63 10.32 -12.97 -3.55
N ASP A 64 10.13 -14.06 -4.28
CA ASP A 64 11.21 -14.81 -4.91
C ASP A 64 11.39 -14.29 -6.35
N ILE A 65 12.44 -13.52 -6.58
CA ILE A 65 12.79 -12.91 -7.87
C ILE A 65 13.78 -13.85 -8.57
N ALA A 66 13.31 -14.60 -9.54
CA ALA A 66 14.15 -15.49 -10.34
C ALA A 66 14.77 -14.72 -11.51
N ILE A 67 16.08 -14.77 -11.65
CA ILE A 67 16.86 -14.09 -12.69
C ILE A 67 17.54 -15.14 -13.55
N GLU A 68 17.32 -15.07 -14.86
CA GLU A 68 17.86 -16.02 -15.83
C GLU A 68 19.39 -16.12 -15.73
N ASN A 69 19.92 -17.36 -15.66
CA ASN A 69 21.34 -17.69 -15.51
C ASN A 69 22.03 -17.22 -14.20
N TYR A 70 21.30 -16.54 -13.28
CA TYR A 70 21.88 -16.06 -12.02
C TYR A 70 21.32 -16.79 -10.79
N GLY A 71 20.04 -17.11 -10.78
CA GLY A 71 19.36 -17.76 -9.65
C GLY A 71 18.22 -16.94 -9.09
N THR A 72 17.88 -17.18 -7.83
CA THR A 72 16.72 -16.54 -7.19
C THR A 72 17.13 -15.71 -5.97
N ILE A 73 16.70 -14.46 -5.95
CA ILE A 73 16.82 -13.55 -4.82
C ILE A 73 15.50 -13.61 -4.03
N THR A 74 15.54 -13.85 -2.72
CA THR A 74 14.36 -13.77 -1.85
C THR A 74 14.37 -12.45 -1.08
N VAL A 75 13.28 -11.70 -1.22
CA VAL A 75 13.06 -10.41 -0.56
C VAL A 75 11.92 -10.54 0.45
N GLU A 76 12.12 -10.08 1.69
CA GLU A 76 11.05 -9.83 2.65
C GLU A 76 10.49 -8.42 2.42
N LEU A 77 9.16 -8.33 2.24
CA LEU A 77 8.47 -7.06 1.95
C LEU A 77 7.89 -6.48 3.25
N ASP A 78 8.21 -5.23 3.55
CA ASP A 78 7.76 -4.52 4.75
C ASP A 78 6.53 -3.66 4.49
N ARG A 79 5.36 -4.27 4.62
CA ARG A 79 4.08 -3.60 4.46
C ARG A 79 3.78 -2.56 5.55
N LYS A 80 4.51 -2.57 6.67
CA LYS A 80 4.36 -1.54 7.71
C LYS A 80 5.05 -0.24 7.30
N ALA A 81 6.22 -0.35 6.65
CA ALA A 81 6.97 0.80 6.17
C ALA A 81 6.34 1.44 4.93
N ALA A 82 5.88 0.62 3.96
CA ALA A 82 5.36 1.09 2.68
C ALA A 82 4.18 0.24 2.16
N PRO A 83 2.98 0.34 2.78
CA PRO A 83 1.84 -0.51 2.44
C PRO A 83 1.35 -0.35 0.99
N ILE A 84 1.31 0.87 0.46
CA ILE A 84 0.84 1.13 -0.92
C ILE A 84 1.82 0.55 -1.94
N THR A 85 3.12 0.74 -1.69
CA THR A 85 4.19 0.23 -2.55
C THR A 85 4.23 -1.30 -2.55
N VAL A 86 4.14 -1.93 -1.37
CA VAL A 86 4.11 -3.39 -1.25
C VAL A 86 2.87 -3.97 -1.93
N ASP A 87 1.67 -3.39 -1.70
CA ASP A 87 0.44 -3.89 -2.30
C ASP A 87 0.49 -3.79 -3.84
N ASN A 88 1.00 -2.69 -4.38
CA ASN A 88 1.18 -2.51 -5.82
C ASN A 88 2.20 -3.52 -6.40
N PHE A 89 3.35 -3.69 -5.76
CA PHE A 89 4.36 -4.65 -6.20
C PHE A 89 3.83 -6.09 -6.17
N VAL A 90 3.12 -6.47 -5.10
CA VAL A 90 2.50 -7.80 -4.94
C VAL A 90 1.41 -8.04 -5.99
N GLU A 91 0.57 -7.04 -6.29
CA GLU A 91 -0.46 -7.10 -7.34
C GLU A 91 0.17 -7.36 -8.71
N LEU A 92 1.18 -6.57 -9.08
CA LEU A 92 1.90 -6.72 -10.34
C LEU A 92 2.63 -8.08 -10.43
N ALA A 93 3.32 -8.50 -9.38
CA ALA A 93 4.00 -9.79 -9.36
C ALA A 93 3.02 -10.96 -9.50
N LYS A 94 1.89 -10.95 -8.76
CA LYS A 94 0.86 -12.01 -8.84
C LYS A 94 0.17 -12.06 -10.20
N SER A 95 0.13 -10.95 -10.94
CA SER A 95 -0.43 -10.92 -12.30
C SER A 95 0.55 -11.42 -13.38
N GLY A 96 1.80 -11.72 -13.01
CA GLY A 96 2.86 -12.08 -13.96
C GLY A 96 3.42 -10.87 -14.73
N PHE A 97 3.15 -9.64 -14.29
CA PHE A 97 3.58 -8.42 -14.98
C PHE A 97 5.09 -8.36 -15.18
N TYR A 98 5.87 -8.88 -14.22
CA TYR A 98 7.33 -8.83 -14.27
C TYR A 98 7.98 -9.96 -15.09
N ASP A 99 7.21 -10.95 -15.52
CA ASP A 99 7.76 -12.11 -16.23
C ASP A 99 8.31 -11.71 -17.61
N GLY A 100 9.59 -11.96 -17.82
CA GLY A 100 10.31 -11.57 -19.03
C GLY A 100 10.81 -10.12 -19.04
N LEU A 101 10.49 -9.29 -18.05
CA LEU A 101 11.08 -7.96 -17.90
C LEU A 101 12.54 -8.06 -17.47
N THR A 102 13.26 -6.94 -17.51
CA THR A 102 14.72 -6.95 -17.34
C THR A 102 15.20 -5.95 -16.31
N PHE A 103 16.46 -6.10 -15.92
CA PHE A 103 17.23 -5.05 -15.24
C PHE A 103 17.94 -4.20 -16.30
N HIS A 104 17.34 -3.08 -16.64
CA HIS A 104 17.79 -2.20 -17.72
C HIS A 104 18.87 -1.19 -17.30
N ARG A 105 19.03 -0.98 -15.98
CA ARG A 105 19.99 -0.03 -15.42
C ARG A 105 20.71 -0.65 -14.22
N ILE A 106 22.03 -0.77 -14.31
CA ILE A 106 22.88 -1.39 -13.29
C ILE A 106 24.13 -0.55 -13.10
N ILE A 107 24.40 -0.16 -11.85
CA ILE A 107 25.63 0.53 -11.46
C ILE A 107 26.28 -0.25 -10.33
N ASP A 108 27.44 -0.83 -10.58
CA ASP A 108 28.25 -1.51 -9.58
C ASP A 108 28.59 -0.54 -8.43
N GLY A 109 28.46 -1.00 -7.17
CA GLY A 109 28.62 -0.16 -5.99
C GLY A 109 27.40 0.74 -5.67
N PHE A 110 26.31 0.70 -6.48
CA PHE A 110 25.11 1.49 -6.23
C PHE A 110 23.85 0.62 -6.20
N MET A 111 23.30 0.22 -7.34
CA MET A 111 22.04 -0.54 -7.43
C MET A 111 21.85 -1.25 -8.77
N MET A 112 20.91 -2.19 -8.82
CA MET A 112 20.33 -2.74 -10.04
C MET A 112 18.85 -2.39 -10.12
N GLN A 113 18.40 -1.73 -11.20
CA GLN A 113 17.03 -1.28 -11.44
C GLN A 113 16.39 -2.02 -12.60
N GLY A 114 15.16 -2.48 -12.40
CA GLY A 114 14.40 -3.22 -13.40
C GLY A 114 12.89 -3.10 -13.23
N GLY A 115 12.14 -3.99 -13.91
CA GLY A 115 10.68 -4.01 -13.85
C GLY A 115 10.01 -2.99 -14.78
N ASP A 116 10.73 -2.53 -15.78
CA ASP A 116 10.26 -1.64 -16.83
C ASP A 116 9.79 -2.44 -18.05
N PRO A 117 8.51 -2.32 -18.49
CA PRO A 117 8.02 -3.03 -19.68
C PRO A 117 8.70 -2.59 -20.99
N GLU A 118 9.21 -1.35 -21.08
CA GLU A 118 9.94 -0.87 -22.25
C GLU A 118 11.45 -1.22 -22.20
N GLY A 119 11.98 -1.52 -21.00
CA GLY A 119 13.38 -1.91 -20.81
C GLY A 119 14.41 -0.79 -21.07
N ASP A 120 13.99 0.48 -21.01
CA ASP A 120 14.83 1.66 -21.25
C ASP A 120 14.70 2.74 -20.16
N GLY A 121 13.89 2.50 -19.15
CA GLY A 121 13.62 3.41 -18.02
C GLY A 121 12.38 4.29 -18.20
N THR A 122 11.68 4.21 -19.33
CA THR A 122 10.55 5.09 -19.66
C THR A 122 9.18 4.46 -19.42
N GLY A 123 9.10 3.13 -19.31
CA GLY A 123 7.85 2.40 -19.16
C GLY A 123 7.27 2.46 -17.74
N ASP A 124 5.96 2.24 -17.65
CA ASP A 124 5.20 2.16 -16.43
C ASP A 124 4.11 1.08 -16.52
N SER A 125 3.37 0.84 -15.44
CA SER A 125 2.26 -0.14 -15.40
C SER A 125 0.90 0.45 -15.81
N GLY A 126 0.85 1.71 -16.23
CA GLY A 126 -0.41 2.45 -16.44
C GLY A 126 -1.04 2.97 -15.14
N LYS A 127 -0.39 2.78 -13.99
CA LYS A 127 -0.87 3.22 -12.66
C LYS A 127 0.28 3.79 -11.86
N GLU A 128 0.17 5.04 -11.47
CA GLU A 128 1.08 5.68 -10.51
C GLU A 128 0.59 5.47 -9.07
N ILE A 129 1.51 5.44 -8.13
CA ILE A 129 1.24 5.29 -6.70
C ILE A 129 1.85 6.43 -5.89
N LYS A 130 1.26 6.69 -4.72
CA LYS A 130 1.81 7.65 -3.76
C LYS A 130 3.21 7.22 -3.31
N GLY A 131 4.14 8.16 -3.30
CA GLY A 131 5.48 7.95 -2.79
C GLY A 131 5.50 7.89 -1.26
N GLU A 132 5.88 6.74 -0.69
CA GLU A 132 5.91 6.49 0.75
C GLU A 132 7.31 6.74 1.33
N PHE A 133 7.70 8.02 1.40
CA PHE A 133 9.00 8.48 1.93
C PHE A 133 8.91 9.87 2.57
N ALA A 134 9.91 10.25 3.37
CA ALA A 134 9.86 11.41 4.26
C ALA A 134 9.63 12.74 3.54
N GLU A 135 10.28 13.00 2.40
CA GLU A 135 10.08 14.24 1.64
C GLU A 135 8.66 14.37 1.06
N ASN A 136 7.91 13.26 0.98
CA ASN A 136 6.49 13.23 0.59
C ASN A 136 5.54 13.12 1.79
N GLY A 137 6.02 13.37 3.00
CA GLY A 137 5.24 13.37 4.24
C GLY A 137 4.85 11.98 4.76
N TRP A 138 5.63 10.95 4.43
CA TRP A 138 5.42 9.58 4.90
C TRP A 138 6.60 9.13 5.77
N ASP A 139 6.31 8.61 6.97
CA ASP A 139 7.34 8.08 7.87
C ASP A 139 7.75 6.66 7.45
N ASN A 140 8.77 6.58 6.60
CA ASN A 140 9.37 5.32 6.18
C ASN A 140 10.74 5.15 6.90
N PRO A 141 10.86 4.19 7.83
CA PRO A 141 12.06 4.03 8.64
C PRO A 141 13.21 3.30 7.91
N ILE A 142 12.93 2.67 6.75
CA ILE A 142 13.92 1.84 6.05
C ILE A 142 15.01 2.73 5.44
N LYS A 143 16.26 2.43 5.80
CA LYS A 143 17.45 3.07 5.23
C LYS A 143 17.94 2.31 4.02
N HIS A 144 18.40 3.01 2.98
CA HIS A 144 18.93 2.41 1.76
C HIS A 144 20.32 1.80 1.98
N THR A 145 20.33 0.74 2.78
CA THR A 145 21.51 -0.12 2.97
C THR A 145 21.51 -1.26 1.96
N ARG A 146 22.66 -1.93 1.83
CA ARG A 146 22.83 -3.09 0.95
C ARG A 146 21.69 -4.10 1.10
N GLY A 147 21.13 -4.52 -0.03
CA GLY A 147 20.02 -5.48 -0.12
C GLY A 147 18.62 -4.89 0.05
N VAL A 148 18.48 -3.58 0.32
CA VAL A 148 17.15 -2.94 0.35
C VAL A 148 16.57 -2.87 -1.05
N ILE A 149 15.28 -3.22 -1.18
CA ILE A 149 14.47 -2.98 -2.38
C ILE A 149 13.65 -1.71 -2.21
N SER A 150 13.64 -0.86 -3.24
CA SER A 150 12.98 0.43 -3.22
C SER A 150 12.29 0.73 -4.55
N MET A 151 11.21 1.50 -4.53
CA MET A 151 10.46 1.89 -5.73
C MET A 151 11.16 3.02 -6.46
N ALA A 152 11.42 2.83 -7.75
CA ALA A 152 11.90 3.89 -8.63
C ALA A 152 10.75 4.87 -8.96
N ARG A 153 11.11 6.10 -9.30
CA ARG A 153 10.15 7.16 -9.66
C ARG A 153 10.76 8.21 -10.57
N GLY A 154 9.92 8.95 -11.25
CA GLY A 154 10.28 10.17 -11.97
C GLY A 154 10.47 11.36 -11.04
N THR A 155 10.43 12.57 -11.60
CA THR A 155 10.57 13.83 -10.82
C THR A 155 9.40 14.06 -9.84
N PRO A 156 8.11 13.84 -10.20
CA PRO A 156 7.01 13.95 -9.24
C PRO A 156 7.14 12.88 -8.15
N TYR A 157 6.80 13.25 -6.91
CA TYR A 157 6.90 12.33 -5.77
C TYR A 157 5.96 11.14 -5.86
N ASP A 158 4.80 11.30 -6.49
CA ASP A 158 3.76 10.29 -6.66
C ASP A 158 3.80 9.62 -8.05
N SER A 159 4.99 9.54 -8.68
CA SER A 159 5.19 8.91 -9.99
C SER A 159 5.82 7.51 -9.93
N GLY A 160 5.89 6.88 -8.77
CA GLY A 160 6.23 5.47 -8.65
C GLY A 160 5.18 4.60 -9.33
N SER A 161 5.60 3.53 -10.03
CA SER A 161 4.69 2.63 -10.76
C SER A 161 5.09 1.17 -10.61
N CYS A 162 5.87 0.64 -11.55
CA CYS A 162 6.32 -0.75 -11.56
C CYS A 162 7.82 -0.91 -11.38
N GLN A 163 8.62 0.09 -11.75
CA GLN A 163 10.07 -0.03 -11.69
C GLN A 163 10.57 -0.02 -10.24
N PHE A 164 11.47 -0.94 -9.93
CA PHE A 164 12.11 -1.06 -8.63
C PHE A 164 13.62 -1.20 -8.76
N PHE A 165 14.34 -0.96 -7.67
CA PHE A 165 15.77 -1.20 -7.62
C PHE A 165 16.17 -1.93 -6.34
N ILE A 166 17.24 -2.72 -6.42
CA ILE A 166 17.87 -3.37 -5.27
C ILE A 166 19.23 -2.69 -5.05
N VAL A 167 19.42 -2.21 -3.83
CA VAL A 167 20.66 -1.50 -3.42
C VAL A 167 21.81 -2.48 -3.33
N HIS A 168 22.87 -2.26 -4.10
CA HIS A 168 24.08 -3.10 -4.07
C HIS A 168 25.00 -2.75 -2.90
N GLN A 169 25.25 -1.47 -2.65
CA GLN A 169 25.99 -0.98 -1.48
C GLN A 169 25.24 0.17 -0.82
N ASP A 170 25.52 0.42 0.48
CA ASP A 170 24.86 1.45 1.26
C ASP A 170 24.86 2.81 0.55
N TYR A 171 23.66 3.41 0.39
CA TYR A 171 23.51 4.68 -0.32
C TYR A 171 22.57 5.64 0.41
N PRO A 172 23.03 6.26 1.51
CA PRO A 172 22.19 7.08 2.41
C PRO A 172 21.56 8.31 1.75
N SER A 173 22.08 8.77 0.59
CA SER A 173 21.52 9.91 -0.14
C SER A 173 20.12 9.66 -0.71
N LEU A 174 19.68 8.39 -0.77
CA LEU A 174 18.32 7.99 -1.16
C LEU A 174 17.32 8.03 0.01
N ASP A 175 17.81 8.07 1.24
CA ASP A 175 16.96 8.06 2.43
C ASP A 175 16.01 9.24 2.44
N GLY A 176 14.74 8.95 2.70
CA GLY A 176 13.67 9.94 2.71
C GLY A 176 13.23 10.46 1.34
N LYS A 177 13.79 9.95 0.22
CA LYS A 177 13.50 10.40 -1.14
C LYS A 177 12.87 9.32 -2.02
N TYR A 178 13.00 8.05 -1.63
CA TYR A 178 12.43 6.90 -2.32
C TYR A 178 11.72 5.98 -1.34
N ALA A 179 10.70 5.28 -1.81
CA ALA A 179 9.91 4.35 -1.01
C ALA A 179 10.63 2.99 -0.92
N ALA A 180 11.49 2.83 0.07
CA ALA A 180 12.03 1.53 0.43
C ALA A 180 10.91 0.65 1.00
N PHE A 181 10.76 -0.59 0.50
CA PHE A 181 9.61 -1.41 0.83
C PHE A 181 9.95 -2.88 1.19
N GLY A 182 11.24 -3.20 1.36
CA GLY A 182 11.67 -4.53 1.77
C GLY A 182 13.19 -4.69 1.76
N ARG A 183 13.61 -5.93 1.98
CA ARG A 183 15.03 -6.30 2.06
C ARG A 183 15.28 -7.70 1.53
N VAL A 184 16.38 -7.91 0.84
CA VAL A 184 16.91 -9.24 0.48
C VAL A 184 17.28 -10.00 1.77
N ILE A 185 16.72 -11.19 1.92
CA ILE A 185 17.00 -12.11 3.02
C ILE A 185 17.77 -13.36 2.57
N SER A 186 17.83 -13.61 1.25
CA SER A 186 18.61 -14.69 0.64
C SER A 186 18.99 -14.32 -0.79
N GLY A 187 20.15 -14.75 -1.25
CA GLY A 187 20.60 -14.52 -2.64
C GLY A 187 21.24 -13.16 -2.87
N ILE A 188 21.78 -12.50 -1.83
CA ILE A 188 22.45 -11.19 -1.98
C ILE A 188 23.73 -11.30 -2.84
N GLU A 189 24.38 -12.46 -2.87
CA GLU A 189 25.51 -12.78 -3.74
C GLU A 189 25.11 -12.79 -5.23
N ILE A 190 23.83 -13.00 -5.54
CA ILE A 190 23.29 -12.88 -6.90
C ILE A 190 23.26 -11.42 -7.32
N VAL A 191 22.87 -10.51 -6.41
CA VAL A 191 22.96 -9.06 -6.67
C VAL A 191 24.40 -8.65 -6.97
N ASP A 192 25.38 -9.13 -6.18
CA ASP A 192 26.80 -8.87 -6.43
C ASP A 192 27.24 -9.36 -7.81
N LYS A 193 26.83 -10.59 -8.14
CA LYS A 193 27.20 -11.17 -9.43
C LYS A 193 26.57 -10.42 -10.61
N VAL A 194 25.29 -10.07 -10.53
CA VAL A 194 24.62 -9.28 -11.56
C VAL A 194 25.28 -7.91 -11.72
N CYS A 195 25.58 -7.21 -10.63
CA CYS A 195 26.25 -5.91 -10.67
C CYS A 195 27.68 -6.02 -11.19
N GLY A 196 28.44 -7.05 -10.79
CA GLY A 196 29.82 -7.26 -11.22
C GLY A 196 29.96 -7.70 -12.68
N ASP A 197 28.98 -8.43 -13.22
CA ASP A 197 28.95 -8.88 -14.63
C ASP A 197 28.39 -7.80 -15.58
N ALA A 198 27.73 -6.74 -15.02
CA ALA A 198 27.10 -5.70 -15.81
C ALA A 198 28.08 -4.94 -16.70
N GLN A 199 27.68 -4.65 -17.93
CA GLN A 199 28.46 -3.87 -18.90
C GLN A 199 27.65 -2.65 -19.37
N PRO A 200 27.54 -1.60 -18.54
CA PRO A 200 26.82 -0.40 -18.92
C PRO A 200 27.52 0.35 -20.05
N THR A 201 26.73 1.03 -20.88
CA THR A 201 27.24 1.83 -22.01
C THR A 201 27.51 3.29 -21.66
N ASP A 202 27.10 3.71 -20.47
CA ASP A 202 27.24 5.08 -19.97
C ASP A 202 27.37 5.12 -18.43
N ASP A 203 27.69 6.29 -17.89
CA ASP A 203 27.83 6.53 -16.45
C ASP A 203 26.48 6.46 -15.71
N ASN A 204 25.36 6.50 -16.43
CA ASN A 204 24.02 6.28 -15.85
C ASN A 204 23.72 4.81 -15.58
N GLY A 205 24.56 3.90 -16.07
CA GLY A 205 24.40 2.46 -15.86
C GLY A 205 23.46 1.78 -16.87
N THR A 206 23.21 2.38 -18.02
CA THR A 206 22.35 1.82 -19.07
C THR A 206 22.89 0.52 -19.63
N ILE A 207 22.14 -0.57 -19.53
CA ILE A 207 22.50 -1.88 -20.05
C ILE A 207 21.87 -2.07 -21.44
N PRO A 208 22.66 -2.44 -22.46
CA PRO A 208 22.12 -2.74 -23.79
C PRO A 208 21.04 -3.84 -23.74
N PRO A 209 19.92 -3.74 -24.49
CA PRO A 209 18.78 -4.66 -24.38
C PRO A 209 19.15 -6.15 -24.45
N LYS A 210 20.15 -6.53 -25.28
CA LYS A 210 20.60 -7.92 -25.43
C LYS A 210 21.41 -8.43 -24.23
N MET A 211 21.85 -7.56 -23.34
CA MET A 211 22.71 -7.86 -22.19
C MET A 211 21.99 -7.66 -20.85
N GLN A 212 20.74 -7.19 -20.88
CA GLN A 212 19.94 -6.98 -19.67
C GLN A 212 19.61 -8.32 -19.02
N PRO A 213 19.92 -8.52 -17.73
CA PRO A 213 19.48 -9.71 -16.99
C PRO A 213 17.95 -9.80 -16.97
N VAL A 214 17.42 -10.98 -17.31
CA VAL A 214 15.98 -11.21 -17.46
C VAL A 214 15.39 -11.71 -16.15
N ILE A 215 14.29 -11.11 -15.70
CA ILE A 215 13.43 -11.60 -14.62
C ILE A 215 12.57 -12.72 -15.20
N THR A 216 12.84 -13.98 -14.88
CA THR A 216 12.03 -15.09 -15.39
C THR A 216 10.67 -15.17 -14.69
N SER A 217 10.61 -14.81 -13.43
CA SER A 217 9.37 -14.67 -12.65
C SER A 217 9.61 -13.94 -11.34
N ILE A 218 8.52 -13.38 -10.77
CA ILE A 218 8.47 -12.96 -9.37
C ILE A 218 7.32 -13.69 -8.67
N THR A 219 7.65 -14.61 -7.77
CA THR A 219 6.65 -15.39 -7.03
C THR A 219 6.45 -14.84 -5.62
N ILE A 220 5.19 -14.57 -5.26
CA ILE A 220 4.84 -14.04 -3.93
C ILE A 220 4.37 -15.17 -3.01
N ARG A 221 5.00 -15.24 -1.83
CA ARG A 221 4.58 -16.12 -0.73
C ARG A 221 4.10 -15.28 0.46
N GLU A 222 3.08 -15.77 1.16
CA GLU A 222 2.61 -15.18 2.42
C GLU A 222 3.27 -15.95 3.58
N GLY A 223 3.83 -15.21 4.56
CA GLY A 223 4.43 -15.72 5.78
C GLY A 223 3.45 -15.83 6.95
#